data_81934fa9089b24cae924f1b68bb78e17
#
_entry.id   81934fa9089b24cae924f1b68bb78e17
#
_cell.length_a   1.000
_cell.length_b   1.000
_cell.length_c   1.000
_cell.angle_alpha   90.00
_cell.angle_beta   90.00
_cell.angle_gamma   90.00
#
_symmetry.space_group_name_H-M   'P 1'
#
loop_
_entity.id
_entity.type
_entity.pdbx_description
1 polymer ?
#
loop_
_entity_poly.entity_id
_entity_poly.type
_entity_poly.pdbx_seq_one_letter_code
_entity_poly.pdbx_strand_id
1 'polypeptide(L)'
;MHKPLRATFFLFTGLLAAPIALAAEGDSRVAVDMPAMMRTHMLANMRDHLHAIQEIQSMLAVGEYDAAADIAEKRIGMSSLAAHDASHMAGFMPKGMQETGIAMHQAASRFAVTTQEAGVTRDLPRALGALSRVTEQCVACHAAYRLK
;
A
#
# COMPACT_ATOMS: atom_id res chain seq x y z
N MET A 1 34.54 57.22 50.63
CA MET A 1 34.71 56.88 49.17
C MET A 1 33.60 55.92 48.80
N HIS A 2 32.48 56.41 48.21
CA HIS A 2 31.32 55.58 47.82
C HIS A 2 31.39 55.31 46.31
N LYS A 3 31.46 54.06 45.93
CA LYS A 3 31.36 53.66 44.53
C LYS A 3 29.88 53.48 44.12
N PRO A 4 29.42 54.02 42.99
CA PRO A 4 28.06 53.83 42.55
C PRO A 4 27.92 52.48 41.87
N LEU A 5 26.87 51.73 42.25
CA LEU A 5 26.44 50.46 41.67
C LEU A 5 25.73 50.76 40.34
N ARG A 6 26.29 50.32 39.21
CA ARG A 6 25.66 50.40 37.87
C ARG A 6 24.68 49.26 37.73
N ALA A 7 23.40 49.55 37.69
CA ALA A 7 22.35 48.59 37.33
C ALA A 7 22.31 48.43 35.81
N THR A 8 22.62 47.23 35.32
CA THR A 8 22.50 46.88 33.92
C THR A 8 21.08 46.33 33.69
N PHE A 9 20.29 47.10 32.95
CA PHE A 9 18.94 46.70 32.53
C PHE A 9 19.05 45.74 31.31
N PHE A 10 18.74 44.45 31.50
CA PHE A 10 18.60 43.51 30.39
C PHE A 10 17.21 43.65 29.76
N LEU A 11 17.14 44.22 28.57
CA LEU A 11 15.93 44.19 27.73
C LEU A 11 15.71 42.77 27.19
N PHE A 12 14.72 42.07 27.73
CA PHE A 12 14.29 40.78 27.23
C PHE A 12 13.32 41.01 26.04
N THR A 13 13.82 40.96 24.81
CA THR A 13 13.01 40.97 23.60
C THR A 13 12.35 39.61 23.45
N GLY A 14 11.10 39.49 23.90
CA GLY A 14 10.27 38.30 23.70
C GLY A 14 9.96 38.08 22.20
N LEU A 15 10.56 37.07 21.60
CA LEU A 15 10.25 36.60 20.24
C LEU A 15 8.87 35.90 20.29
N LEU A 16 7.81 36.58 19.87
CA LEU A 16 6.50 35.97 19.67
C LEU A 16 6.62 34.95 18.51
N ALA A 17 6.75 33.67 18.84
CA ALA A 17 6.58 32.57 17.87
C ALA A 17 5.09 32.49 17.50
N ALA A 18 4.72 32.96 16.32
CA ALA A 18 3.40 32.73 15.77
C ALA A 18 3.22 31.22 15.53
N PRO A 19 2.08 30.58 15.93
CA PRO A 19 1.84 29.19 15.63
C PRO A 19 1.68 29.05 14.11
N ILE A 20 2.56 28.27 13.47
CA ILE A 20 2.37 27.81 12.09
C ILE A 20 1.22 26.82 12.15
N ALA A 21 0.01 27.28 11.81
CA ALA A 21 -1.11 26.38 11.55
C ALA A 21 -0.76 25.57 10.30
N LEU A 22 -0.31 24.33 10.47
CA LEU A 22 -0.32 23.36 9.38
C LEU A 22 -1.80 23.15 9.01
N ALA A 23 -2.23 23.79 7.92
CA ALA A 23 -3.49 23.45 7.28
C ALA A 23 -3.38 21.96 6.93
N ALA A 24 -4.24 21.12 7.50
CA ALA A 24 -4.40 19.74 7.06
C ALA A 24 -4.84 19.81 5.60
N GLU A 25 -3.93 19.49 4.66
CA GLU A 25 -4.29 19.33 3.26
C GLU A 25 -5.40 18.27 3.20
N GLY A 26 -6.55 18.63 2.61
CA GLY A 26 -7.66 17.71 2.42
C GLY A 26 -7.19 16.49 1.61
N ASP A 27 -7.78 15.32 1.86
CA ASP A 27 -7.47 14.08 1.14
C ASP A 27 -7.70 14.27 -0.37
N SER A 28 -6.61 14.37 -1.14
CA SER A 28 -6.61 14.65 -2.59
C SER A 28 -6.95 13.43 -3.45
N ARG A 29 -7.10 12.24 -2.85
CA ARG A 29 -7.44 11.01 -3.57
C ARG A 29 -8.83 11.09 -4.20
N VAL A 30 -8.97 10.49 -5.37
CA VAL A 30 -10.27 10.35 -6.04
C VAL A 30 -11.21 9.52 -5.18
N ALA A 31 -12.31 10.11 -4.76
CA ALA A 31 -13.34 9.43 -3.98
C ALA A 31 -14.24 8.61 -4.94
N VAL A 32 -14.18 7.29 -4.80
CA VAL A 32 -14.95 6.34 -5.61
C VAL A 32 -16.25 6.01 -4.91
N ASP A 33 -17.38 6.30 -5.56
CA ASP A 33 -18.70 5.98 -5.06
C ASP A 33 -19.11 4.57 -5.53
N MET A 34 -19.42 3.70 -4.59
CA MET A 34 -19.85 2.34 -4.85
C MET A 34 -21.12 2.01 -4.07
N PRO A 35 -22.04 1.21 -4.65
CA PRO A 35 -23.14 0.65 -3.86
C PRO A 35 -22.62 -0.07 -2.62
N ALA A 36 -23.34 0.01 -1.50
CA ALA A 36 -22.89 -0.51 -0.20
C ALA A 36 -22.41 -1.97 -0.27
N MET A 37 -23.12 -2.83 -1.04
CA MET A 37 -22.73 -4.22 -1.24
C MET A 37 -21.38 -4.34 -1.97
N MET A 38 -21.16 -3.59 -3.04
CA MET A 38 -19.91 -3.59 -3.79
C MET A 38 -18.74 -3.05 -2.97
N ARG A 39 -18.99 -2.01 -2.19
CA ARG A 39 -17.99 -1.50 -1.24
C ARG A 39 -17.60 -2.55 -0.20
N THR A 40 -18.57 -3.23 0.38
CA THR A 40 -18.31 -4.32 1.34
C THR A 40 -17.48 -5.44 0.71
N HIS A 41 -17.81 -5.84 -0.51
CA HIS A 41 -17.08 -6.86 -1.27
C HIS A 41 -15.65 -6.40 -1.58
N MET A 42 -15.47 -5.18 -2.10
CA MET A 42 -14.14 -4.60 -2.35
C MET A 42 -13.27 -4.59 -1.10
N LEU A 43 -13.82 -4.14 0.04
CA LEU A 43 -13.08 -4.12 1.31
C LEU A 43 -12.73 -5.54 1.81
N ALA A 44 -13.57 -6.54 1.54
CA ALA A 44 -13.26 -7.94 1.85
C ALA A 44 -12.10 -8.45 1.00
N ASN A 45 -12.13 -8.19 -0.31
CA ASN A 45 -11.03 -8.55 -1.22
C ASN A 45 -9.71 -7.87 -0.81
N MET A 46 -9.74 -6.58 -0.44
CA MET A 46 -8.53 -5.87 0.00
C MET A 46 -7.94 -6.45 1.29
N ARG A 47 -8.78 -6.87 2.24
CA ARG A 47 -8.31 -7.56 3.47
C ARG A 47 -7.73 -8.94 3.15
N ASP A 48 -8.33 -9.68 2.21
CA ASP A 48 -7.80 -10.98 1.78
C ASP A 48 -6.47 -10.83 1.06
N HIS A 49 -6.31 -9.82 0.20
CA HIS A 49 -5.01 -9.52 -0.43
C HIS A 49 -3.92 -9.22 0.61
N LEU A 50 -4.23 -8.40 1.63
CA LEU A 50 -3.26 -8.11 2.69
C LEU A 50 -2.87 -9.37 3.48
N HIS A 51 -3.83 -10.24 3.77
CA HIS A 51 -3.58 -11.52 4.42
C HIS A 51 -2.73 -12.45 3.53
N ALA A 52 -3.04 -12.51 2.23
CA ALA A 52 -2.23 -13.28 1.28
C ALA A 52 -0.77 -12.78 1.21
N ILE A 53 -0.54 -11.46 1.22
CA ILE A 53 0.81 -10.89 1.27
C ILE A 53 1.55 -11.34 2.55
N GLN A 54 0.87 -11.33 3.70
CA GLN A 54 1.46 -11.78 4.96
C GLN A 54 1.84 -13.28 4.90
N GLU A 55 0.96 -14.13 4.37
CA GLU A 55 1.25 -15.58 4.22
C GLU A 55 2.39 -15.84 3.23
N ILE A 56 2.42 -15.13 2.07
CA ILE A 56 3.52 -15.19 1.10
C ILE A 56 4.86 -14.89 1.79
N GLN A 57 4.92 -13.80 2.57
CA GLN A 57 6.15 -13.43 3.30
C GLN A 57 6.55 -14.51 4.31
N SER A 58 5.59 -15.11 5.01
CA SER A 58 5.85 -16.19 5.96
C SER A 58 6.42 -17.43 5.27
N MET A 59 5.87 -17.81 4.11
CA MET A 59 6.38 -18.96 3.33
C MET A 59 7.79 -18.68 2.79
N LEU A 60 8.04 -17.49 2.25
CA LEU A 60 9.37 -17.10 1.79
C LEU A 60 10.40 -17.11 2.93
N ALA A 61 10.01 -16.67 4.12
CA ALA A 61 10.91 -16.63 5.29
C ALA A 61 11.39 -18.03 5.73
N VAL A 62 10.59 -19.07 5.47
CA VAL A 62 10.96 -20.47 5.78
C VAL A 62 11.44 -21.24 4.54
N GLY A 63 11.56 -20.58 3.39
CA GLY A 63 12.08 -21.15 2.16
C GLY A 63 11.09 -22.01 1.36
N GLU A 64 9.79 -21.87 1.64
CA GLU A 64 8.68 -22.56 0.96
C GLU A 64 8.23 -21.74 -0.28
N TYR A 65 9.08 -21.67 -1.30
CA TYR A 65 8.87 -20.84 -2.49
C TYR A 65 7.63 -21.25 -3.29
N ASP A 66 7.40 -22.56 -3.46
CA ASP A 66 6.24 -23.07 -4.22
C ASP A 66 4.93 -22.72 -3.50
N ALA A 67 4.89 -22.82 -2.18
CA ALA A 67 3.72 -22.42 -1.39
C ALA A 67 3.46 -20.92 -1.51
N ALA A 68 4.50 -20.08 -1.45
CA ALA A 68 4.40 -18.64 -1.66
C ALA A 68 3.85 -18.29 -3.06
N ALA A 69 4.32 -18.99 -4.09
CA ALA A 69 3.85 -18.82 -5.46
C ALA A 69 2.37 -19.22 -5.62
N ASP A 70 1.99 -20.35 -5.05
CA ASP A 70 0.60 -20.86 -5.07
C ASP A 70 -0.39 -19.90 -4.39
N ILE A 71 -0.03 -19.36 -3.21
CA ILE A 71 -0.84 -18.36 -2.51
C ILE A 71 -1.02 -17.12 -3.38
N ALA A 72 0.08 -16.63 -3.96
CA ALA A 72 0.05 -15.44 -4.79
C ALA A 72 -0.89 -15.62 -5.99
N GLU A 73 -0.74 -16.69 -6.75
CA GLU A 73 -1.55 -16.93 -7.96
C GLU A 73 -3.02 -17.14 -7.63
N LYS A 74 -3.34 -17.93 -6.62
CA LYS A 74 -4.72 -18.31 -6.29
C LYS A 74 -5.50 -17.19 -5.60
N ARG A 75 -4.83 -16.26 -4.88
CA ARG A 75 -5.51 -15.24 -4.09
C ARG A 75 -5.32 -13.82 -4.62
N ILE A 76 -4.26 -13.54 -5.39
CA ILE A 76 -3.98 -12.20 -5.92
C ILE A 76 -3.79 -12.23 -7.43
N GLY A 77 -3.29 -13.34 -8.01
CA GLY A 77 -2.98 -13.47 -9.42
C GLY A 77 -4.19 -13.43 -10.35
N MET A 78 -3.93 -13.57 -11.62
CA MET A 78 -5.00 -13.55 -12.66
C MET A 78 -6.04 -14.64 -12.45
N SER A 79 -5.67 -15.77 -11.83
CA SER A 79 -6.60 -16.88 -11.51
C SER A 79 -7.65 -16.49 -10.46
N SER A 80 -7.42 -15.46 -9.66
CA SER A 80 -8.34 -15.01 -8.61
C SER A 80 -9.47 -14.09 -9.11
N LEU A 81 -9.40 -13.59 -10.34
CA LEU A 81 -10.33 -12.58 -10.86
C LEU A 81 -11.81 -13.00 -10.78
N ALA A 82 -12.11 -14.26 -11.03
CA ALA A 82 -13.48 -14.77 -10.93
C ALA A 82 -13.99 -14.79 -9.47
N ALA A 83 -13.14 -15.18 -8.53
CA ALA A 83 -13.47 -15.18 -7.10
C ALA A 83 -13.66 -13.75 -6.54
N HIS A 84 -13.01 -12.77 -7.15
CA HIS A 84 -13.14 -11.35 -6.78
C HIS A 84 -14.32 -10.65 -7.48
N ASP A 85 -15.09 -11.36 -8.29
CA ASP A 85 -16.18 -10.77 -9.10
C ASP A 85 -15.71 -9.56 -9.93
N ALA A 86 -14.48 -9.65 -10.46
CA ALA A 86 -13.76 -8.52 -11.04
C ALA A 86 -14.51 -7.88 -12.22
N SER A 87 -15.20 -8.67 -13.06
CA SER A 87 -15.97 -8.17 -14.19
C SER A 87 -17.16 -7.31 -13.77
N HIS A 88 -17.85 -7.71 -12.70
CA HIS A 88 -18.96 -6.92 -12.14
C HIS A 88 -18.48 -5.68 -11.42
N MET A 89 -17.40 -5.82 -10.63
CA MET A 89 -16.78 -4.70 -9.91
C MET A 89 -16.26 -3.60 -10.84
N ALA A 90 -15.77 -3.96 -12.03
CA ALA A 90 -15.23 -3.00 -13.00
C ALA A 90 -16.23 -1.87 -13.35
N GLY A 91 -17.52 -2.17 -13.42
CA GLY A 91 -18.56 -1.17 -13.71
C GLY A 91 -18.65 -0.02 -12.72
N PHE A 92 -18.11 -0.18 -11.51
CA PHE A 92 -18.14 0.81 -10.43
C PHE A 92 -16.79 1.52 -10.21
N MET A 93 -15.76 1.15 -10.95
CA MET A 93 -14.41 1.69 -10.78
C MET A 93 -14.04 2.66 -11.90
N PRO A 94 -13.38 3.80 -11.60
CA PRO A 94 -12.74 4.61 -12.61
C PRO A 94 -11.74 3.81 -13.44
N LYS A 95 -11.58 4.15 -14.73
CA LYS A 95 -10.71 3.40 -15.65
C LYS A 95 -9.28 3.20 -15.10
N GLY A 96 -8.65 4.25 -14.55
CA GLY A 96 -7.30 4.14 -13.97
C GLY A 96 -7.25 3.21 -12.75
N MET A 97 -8.33 3.11 -11.97
CA MET A 97 -8.42 2.16 -10.86
C MET A 97 -8.50 0.71 -11.38
N GLN A 98 -9.29 0.47 -12.45
CA GLN A 98 -9.35 -0.84 -13.11
C GLN A 98 -7.99 -1.25 -13.67
N GLU A 99 -7.30 -0.35 -14.37
CA GLU A 99 -5.98 -0.58 -14.97
C GLU A 99 -4.95 -0.93 -13.89
N THR A 100 -4.92 -0.20 -12.77
CA THR A 100 -4.03 -0.50 -11.65
C THR A 100 -4.37 -1.84 -10.98
N GLY A 101 -5.65 -2.16 -10.85
CA GLY A 101 -6.10 -3.46 -10.34
C GLY A 101 -5.63 -4.62 -11.23
N ILE A 102 -5.81 -4.53 -12.54
CA ILE A 102 -5.32 -5.54 -13.50
C ILE A 102 -3.80 -5.64 -13.46
N ALA A 103 -3.07 -4.52 -13.38
CA ALA A 103 -1.62 -4.53 -13.26
C ALA A 103 -1.15 -5.26 -11.99
N MET A 104 -1.87 -5.13 -10.87
CA MET A 104 -1.61 -5.85 -9.63
C MET A 104 -1.78 -7.38 -9.83
N HIS A 105 -2.91 -7.83 -10.38
CA HIS A 105 -3.16 -9.25 -10.65
C HIS A 105 -2.10 -9.85 -11.58
N GLN A 106 -1.73 -9.14 -12.64
CA GLN A 106 -0.66 -9.56 -13.54
C GLN A 106 0.71 -9.61 -12.85
N ALA A 107 1.00 -8.64 -11.97
CA ALA A 107 2.25 -8.63 -11.19
C ALA A 107 2.31 -9.83 -10.23
N ALA A 108 1.19 -10.21 -9.61
CA ALA A 108 1.11 -11.37 -8.73
C ALA A 108 1.32 -12.69 -9.50
N SER A 109 0.75 -12.85 -10.70
CA SER A 109 1.03 -14.02 -11.52
C SER A 109 2.50 -14.09 -11.96
N ARG A 110 3.11 -12.94 -12.33
CA ARG A 110 4.55 -12.89 -12.62
C ARG A 110 5.40 -13.20 -11.39
N PHE A 111 4.99 -12.72 -10.22
CA PHE A 111 5.64 -13.05 -8.96
C PHE A 111 5.63 -14.56 -8.72
N ALA A 112 4.48 -15.24 -8.92
CA ALA A 112 4.35 -16.68 -8.73
C ALA A 112 5.38 -17.44 -9.57
N VAL A 113 5.47 -17.15 -10.88
CA VAL A 113 6.46 -17.77 -11.78
C VAL A 113 7.90 -17.46 -11.32
N THR A 114 8.22 -16.19 -11.05
CA THR A 114 9.56 -15.80 -10.64
C THR A 114 9.97 -16.46 -9.33
N THR A 115 9.02 -16.65 -8.40
CA THR A 115 9.26 -17.25 -7.10
C THR A 115 9.55 -18.75 -7.21
N GLN A 116 8.84 -19.48 -8.06
CA GLN A 116 9.15 -20.88 -8.36
C GLN A 116 10.57 -21.02 -8.93
N GLU A 117 10.94 -20.20 -9.92
CA GLU A 117 12.31 -20.19 -10.47
C GLU A 117 13.36 -19.85 -9.42
N ALA A 118 13.09 -18.85 -8.55
CA ALA A 118 13.98 -18.46 -7.46
C ALA A 118 14.14 -19.58 -6.42
N GLY A 119 13.11 -20.41 -6.23
CA GLY A 119 13.14 -21.57 -5.33
C GLY A 119 14.19 -22.62 -5.73
N VAL A 120 14.43 -22.82 -7.03
CA VAL A 120 15.45 -23.74 -7.54
C VAL A 120 16.86 -23.36 -7.06
N THR A 121 17.16 -22.08 -7.01
CA THR A 121 18.48 -21.54 -6.61
C THR A 121 18.51 -20.96 -5.19
N ARG A 122 17.38 -20.99 -4.48
CA ARG A 122 17.18 -20.35 -3.17
C ARG A 122 17.47 -18.82 -3.19
N ASP A 123 17.13 -18.16 -4.31
CA ASP A 123 17.34 -16.72 -4.52
C ASP A 123 16.22 -15.89 -3.90
N LEU A 124 16.23 -15.72 -2.58
CA LEU A 124 15.26 -14.93 -1.85
C LEU A 124 15.22 -13.45 -2.30
N PRO A 125 16.36 -12.76 -2.55
CA PRO A 125 16.32 -11.40 -3.10
C PRO A 125 15.54 -11.28 -4.40
N ARG A 126 15.64 -12.23 -5.31
CA ARG A 126 14.88 -12.27 -6.57
C ARG A 126 13.38 -12.39 -6.30
N ALA A 127 12.97 -13.29 -5.41
CA ALA A 127 11.57 -13.46 -5.02
C ALA A 127 11.01 -12.18 -4.36
N LEU A 128 11.76 -11.57 -3.42
CA LEU A 128 11.35 -10.31 -2.77
C LEU A 128 11.27 -9.14 -3.76
N GLY A 129 12.18 -9.06 -4.73
CA GLY A 129 12.11 -8.05 -5.80
C GLY A 129 10.86 -8.20 -6.66
N ALA A 130 10.43 -9.43 -6.94
CA ALA A 130 9.17 -9.69 -7.64
C ALA A 130 7.94 -9.35 -6.77
N LEU A 131 7.96 -9.64 -5.46
CA LEU A 131 6.89 -9.28 -4.53
C LEU A 131 6.74 -7.74 -4.41
N SER A 132 7.85 -7.02 -4.43
CA SER A 132 7.84 -5.55 -4.43
C SER A 132 7.04 -4.98 -5.60
N ARG A 133 7.07 -5.60 -6.79
CA ARG A 133 6.26 -5.18 -7.95
C ARG A 133 4.76 -5.36 -7.74
N VAL A 134 4.36 -6.34 -6.94
CA VAL A 134 2.94 -6.52 -6.55
C VAL A 134 2.51 -5.40 -5.62
N THR A 135 3.26 -5.18 -4.55
CA THR A 135 2.93 -4.16 -3.52
C THR A 135 3.02 -2.74 -4.06
N GLU A 136 3.86 -2.47 -5.08
CA GLU A 136 3.90 -1.20 -5.80
C GLU A 136 2.52 -0.83 -6.38
N GLN A 137 1.77 -1.78 -6.93
CA GLN A 137 0.43 -1.55 -7.45
C GLN A 137 -0.58 -1.26 -6.34
N CYS A 138 -0.44 -1.91 -5.19
CA CYS A 138 -1.25 -1.61 -4.01
C CYS A 138 -1.04 -0.17 -3.56
N VAL A 139 0.23 0.26 -3.45
CA VAL A 139 0.59 1.63 -3.07
C VAL A 139 0.05 2.64 -4.08
N ALA A 140 0.24 2.41 -5.39
CA ALA A 140 -0.23 3.30 -6.44
C ALA A 140 -1.75 3.49 -6.40
N CYS A 141 -2.52 2.40 -6.25
CA CYS A 141 -3.97 2.46 -6.14
C CYS A 141 -4.41 3.22 -4.88
N HIS A 142 -3.86 2.89 -3.71
CA HIS A 142 -4.22 3.49 -2.43
C HIS A 142 -3.78 4.96 -2.29
N ALA A 143 -2.76 5.39 -3.04
CA ALA A 143 -2.36 6.79 -3.12
C ALA A 143 -3.31 7.62 -4.02
N ALA A 144 -3.94 7.00 -5.03
CA ALA A 144 -4.78 7.69 -6.00
C ALA A 144 -6.28 7.66 -5.66
N TYR A 145 -6.76 6.61 -5.01
CA TYR A 145 -8.19 6.34 -4.80
C TYR A 145 -8.53 6.07 -3.34
N ARG A 146 -9.77 6.43 -2.97
CA ARG A 146 -10.42 6.02 -1.72
C ARG A 146 -11.89 5.72 -1.96
N LEU A 147 -12.47 4.82 -1.18
CA LEU A 147 -13.92 4.59 -1.19
C LEU A 147 -14.64 5.66 -0.34
N LYS A 148 -15.86 6.00 -0.77
CA LYS A 148 -16.79 6.82 0.03
C LYS A 148 -17.52 5.95 1.04
#